data_5c7025b0358ba04d4fadac90546593f1
#
_entry.id   5c7025b0358ba04d4fadac90546593f1
#
_cell.length_a   1.000
_cell.length_b   1.000
_cell.length_c   1.000
_cell.angle_alpha   90.00
_cell.angle_beta   90.00
_cell.angle_gamma   90.00
#
_symmetry.space_group_name_H-M   'P 1'
#
loop_
_entity.id
_entity.type
_entity.pdbx_description
1 polymer ?
#
loop_
_entity_poly.entity_id
_entity_poly.type
_entity_poly.pdbx_seq_one_letter_code
_entity_poly.pdbx_strand_id
1 'polypeptide(L)'
;MGHRGREEGEKPFWISFADLMTALMVLFLLVMSVALLAVTRTISEREQLEAERQAEIVKLLDRIDRAAKKQGIRVDRNRAVIDFGDRARFDSASNALSPEQEQLLRSFVPEVLAIARDKGGQRWLKRIVVEGFTDRRGSYLYNLNLSLQRSQRVLCALMARPQAGERPMDRRELEEIRRLFLVGGYSSNSAKASLDASRRIELRLEFFGVDEPAATPADAFEGEFGTCAL
;
A
#
# COMPACT_ATOMS: atom_id res chain seq x y z
N MET A 1 -65.35 -3.49 -76.37
CA MET A 1 -64.09 -2.78 -76.05
C MET A 1 -64.01 -2.74 -74.49
N GLY A 2 -63.27 -3.67 -73.97
CA GLY A 2 -63.08 -3.79 -72.52
C GLY A 2 -61.83 -3.07 -72.07
N HIS A 3 -61.99 -2.06 -71.20
CA HIS A 3 -60.89 -1.47 -70.43
C HIS A 3 -60.49 -2.38 -69.30
N ARG A 4 -59.31 -2.98 -69.43
CA ARG A 4 -58.60 -3.59 -68.31
C ARG A 4 -57.97 -2.47 -67.52
N GLY A 5 -58.55 -2.12 -66.36
CA GLY A 5 -57.90 -1.33 -65.35
C GLY A 5 -56.77 -2.14 -64.71
N ARG A 6 -55.55 -1.54 -64.82
CA ARG A 6 -54.34 -2.07 -64.20
C ARG A 6 -54.41 -1.68 -62.70
N GLU A 7 -54.74 -2.63 -61.84
CA GLU A 7 -54.56 -2.45 -60.38
C GLU A 7 -53.05 -2.30 -60.14
N GLU A 8 -52.61 -1.07 -59.92
CA GLU A 8 -51.34 -0.80 -59.24
C GLU A 8 -51.51 -1.22 -57.81
N GLY A 9 -50.94 -2.41 -57.49
CA GLY A 9 -50.93 -2.90 -56.14
C GLY A 9 -50.16 -1.92 -55.24
N GLU A 10 -50.86 -1.24 -54.35
CA GLU A 10 -50.27 -0.49 -53.24
C GLU A 10 -49.29 -1.41 -52.51
N LYS A 11 -47.99 -1.11 -52.62
CA LYS A 11 -46.99 -1.80 -51.87
C LYS A 11 -47.31 -1.62 -50.38
N PRO A 12 -47.54 -2.69 -49.65
CA PRO A 12 -48.03 -2.56 -48.28
C PRO A 12 -47.01 -1.77 -47.43
N PHE A 13 -47.44 -0.69 -46.79
CA PHE A 13 -46.67 0.21 -45.95
C PHE A 13 -45.84 -0.52 -44.85
N TRP A 14 -46.30 -1.66 -44.39
CA TRP A 14 -45.63 -2.47 -43.39
C TRP A 14 -44.31 -3.12 -43.89
N ILE A 15 -44.09 -3.27 -45.19
CA ILE A 15 -42.82 -3.77 -45.75
C ILE A 15 -41.73 -2.70 -45.53
N SER A 16 -42.03 -1.43 -45.83
CA SER A 16 -41.09 -0.33 -45.57
C SER A 16 -40.80 -0.13 -44.08
N PHE A 17 -41.80 -0.37 -43.21
CA PHE A 17 -41.60 -0.33 -41.78
C PHE A 17 -40.72 -1.46 -41.27
N ALA A 18 -40.93 -2.68 -41.74
CA ALA A 18 -40.10 -3.85 -41.39
C ALA A 18 -38.63 -3.65 -41.81
N ASP A 19 -38.38 -3.06 -42.98
CA ASP A 19 -37.04 -2.77 -43.47
C ASP A 19 -36.34 -1.72 -42.62
N LEU A 20 -37.05 -0.67 -42.23
CA LEU A 20 -36.55 0.36 -41.31
C LEU A 20 -36.23 -0.22 -39.94
N MET A 21 -37.08 -1.10 -39.41
CA MET A 21 -36.84 -1.76 -38.10
C MET A 21 -35.64 -2.70 -38.14
N THR A 22 -35.48 -3.48 -39.24
CA THR A 22 -34.31 -4.35 -39.42
C THR A 22 -33.01 -3.54 -39.54
N ALA A 23 -33.01 -2.44 -40.29
CA ALA A 23 -31.86 -1.56 -40.41
C ALA A 23 -31.46 -0.96 -39.04
N LEU A 24 -32.44 -0.54 -38.27
CA LEU A 24 -32.24 0.03 -36.94
C LEU A 24 -31.72 -1.04 -35.94
N MET A 25 -32.23 -2.28 -36.03
CA MET A 25 -31.75 -3.42 -35.25
C MET A 25 -30.29 -3.76 -35.55
N VAL A 26 -29.95 -3.80 -36.83
CA VAL A 26 -28.55 -4.06 -37.28
C VAL A 26 -27.62 -2.96 -36.77
N LEU A 27 -28.04 -1.69 -36.93
CA LEU A 27 -27.26 -0.56 -36.39
C LEU A 27 -27.03 -0.68 -34.88
N PHE A 28 -28.10 -0.99 -34.14
CA PHE A 28 -28.01 -1.20 -32.67
C PHE A 28 -27.06 -2.32 -32.31
N LEU A 29 -27.12 -3.47 -32.99
CA LEU A 29 -26.21 -4.61 -32.77
C LEU A 29 -24.76 -4.24 -33.08
N LEU A 30 -24.50 -3.47 -34.14
CA LEU A 30 -23.17 -2.98 -34.46
C LEU A 30 -22.63 -2.06 -33.33
N VAL A 31 -23.41 -1.08 -32.91
CA VAL A 31 -23.01 -0.15 -31.82
C VAL A 31 -22.75 -0.93 -30.53
N MET A 32 -23.65 -1.86 -30.17
CA MET A 32 -23.48 -2.71 -28.99
C MET A 32 -22.23 -3.59 -29.08
N SER A 33 -21.94 -4.15 -30.25
CA SER A 33 -20.74 -4.98 -30.47
C SER A 33 -19.46 -4.18 -30.28
N VAL A 34 -19.40 -2.96 -30.85
CA VAL A 34 -18.25 -2.06 -30.71
C VAL A 34 -18.09 -1.62 -29.24
N ALA A 35 -19.19 -1.25 -28.58
CA ALA A 35 -19.16 -0.87 -27.17
C ALA A 35 -18.67 -2.02 -26.27
N LEU A 36 -19.19 -3.23 -26.50
CA LEU A 36 -18.75 -4.42 -25.77
C LEU A 36 -17.26 -4.71 -25.97
N LEU A 37 -16.77 -4.59 -27.20
CA LEU A 37 -15.36 -4.79 -27.51
C LEU A 37 -14.46 -3.76 -26.81
N ALA A 38 -14.88 -2.50 -26.77
CA ALA A 38 -14.16 -1.43 -26.09
C ALA A 38 -14.08 -1.70 -24.57
N VAL A 39 -15.20 -2.06 -23.94
CA VAL A 39 -15.25 -2.39 -22.52
C VAL A 39 -14.38 -3.60 -22.19
N THR A 40 -14.44 -4.66 -23.01
CA THR A 40 -13.63 -5.87 -22.79
C THR A 40 -12.13 -5.57 -22.86
N ARG A 41 -11.70 -4.73 -23.81
CA ARG A 41 -10.29 -4.30 -23.90
C ARG A 41 -9.84 -3.54 -22.65
N THR A 42 -10.63 -2.58 -22.20
CA THR A 42 -10.30 -1.78 -21.01
C THR A 42 -10.18 -2.65 -19.76
N ILE A 43 -11.07 -3.63 -19.59
CA ILE A 43 -11.03 -4.59 -18.47
C ILE A 43 -9.74 -5.43 -18.55
N SER A 44 -9.42 -5.98 -19.73
CA SER A 44 -8.24 -6.83 -19.91
C SER A 44 -6.93 -6.07 -19.65
N GLU A 45 -6.80 -4.83 -20.09
CA GLU A 45 -5.63 -3.98 -19.83
C GLU A 45 -5.48 -3.72 -18.32
N ARG A 46 -6.58 -3.46 -17.65
CA ARG A 46 -6.58 -3.23 -16.19
C ARG A 46 -6.19 -4.48 -15.40
N GLU A 47 -6.73 -5.63 -15.76
CA GLU A 47 -6.38 -6.92 -15.14
C GLU A 47 -4.88 -7.24 -15.32
N GLN A 48 -4.31 -6.95 -16.50
CA GLN A 48 -2.89 -7.12 -16.74
C GLN A 48 -2.03 -6.21 -15.84
N LEU A 49 -2.40 -4.93 -15.72
CA LEU A 49 -1.70 -3.98 -14.85
C LEU A 49 -1.78 -4.37 -13.38
N GLU A 50 -2.93 -4.87 -12.92
CA GLU A 50 -3.10 -5.38 -11.56
C GLU A 50 -2.25 -6.63 -11.32
N ALA A 51 -2.18 -7.55 -12.29
CA ALA A 51 -1.35 -8.74 -12.20
C ALA A 51 0.16 -8.39 -12.17
N GLU A 52 0.62 -7.46 -13.01
CA GLU A 52 1.99 -6.94 -12.99
C GLU A 52 2.31 -6.29 -11.64
N ARG A 53 1.43 -5.42 -11.15
CA ARG A 53 1.56 -4.78 -9.84
C ARG A 53 1.71 -5.81 -8.73
N GLN A 54 0.83 -6.81 -8.70
CA GLN A 54 0.86 -7.84 -7.66
C GLN A 54 2.16 -8.65 -7.72
N ALA A 55 2.62 -9.00 -8.93
CA ALA A 55 3.89 -9.71 -9.11
C ALA A 55 5.09 -8.89 -8.60
N GLU A 56 5.12 -7.57 -8.86
CA GLU A 56 6.18 -6.69 -8.37
C GLU A 56 6.14 -6.50 -6.85
N ILE A 57 4.96 -6.38 -6.25
CA ILE A 57 4.79 -6.32 -4.78
C ILE A 57 5.30 -7.61 -4.13
N VAL A 58 4.98 -8.78 -4.69
CA VAL A 58 5.51 -10.06 -4.19
C VAL A 58 7.04 -10.08 -4.24
N LYS A 59 7.65 -9.63 -5.32
CA LYS A 59 9.12 -9.53 -5.43
C LYS A 59 9.73 -8.60 -4.38
N LEU A 60 9.08 -7.45 -4.13
CA LEU A 60 9.52 -6.51 -3.09
C LEU A 60 9.44 -7.15 -1.71
N LEU A 61 8.31 -7.78 -1.38
CA LEU A 61 8.12 -8.48 -0.12
C LEU A 61 9.10 -9.63 0.07
N ASP A 62 9.43 -10.38 -0.99
CA ASP A 62 10.43 -11.45 -0.95
C ASP A 62 11.84 -10.93 -0.67
N ARG A 63 12.18 -9.76 -1.17
CA ARG A 63 13.48 -9.12 -0.89
C ARG A 63 13.55 -8.62 0.55
N ILE A 64 12.48 -7.98 1.03
CA ILE A 64 12.37 -7.53 2.42
C ILE A 64 12.41 -8.73 3.37
N ASP A 65 11.71 -9.82 3.07
CA ASP A 65 11.72 -11.05 3.87
C ASP A 65 13.11 -11.67 3.95
N ARG A 66 13.87 -11.66 2.85
CA ARG A 66 15.28 -12.13 2.87
C ARG A 66 16.18 -11.26 3.72
N ALA A 67 16.02 -9.95 3.68
CA ALA A 67 16.75 -9.01 4.54
C ALA A 67 16.34 -9.20 6.01
N ALA A 68 15.06 -9.31 6.29
CA ALA A 68 14.50 -9.52 7.63
C ALA A 68 14.98 -10.83 8.29
N LYS A 69 15.03 -11.92 7.54
CA LYS A 69 15.48 -13.23 8.04
C LYS A 69 16.91 -13.24 8.53
N LYS A 70 17.80 -12.45 7.92
CA LYS A 70 19.19 -12.31 8.38
C LYS A 70 19.30 -11.77 9.80
N GLN A 71 18.30 -11.00 10.23
CA GLN A 71 18.24 -10.34 11.53
C GLN A 71 17.20 -10.96 12.47
N GLY A 72 16.62 -12.12 12.12
CA GLY A 72 15.61 -12.80 12.93
C GLY A 72 14.26 -12.08 13.00
N ILE A 73 13.97 -11.24 12.01
CA ILE A 73 12.72 -10.50 11.84
C ILE A 73 11.80 -11.30 10.91
N ARG A 74 10.49 -11.25 11.14
CA ARG A 74 9.48 -11.97 10.33
C ARG A 74 8.73 -11.01 9.43
N VAL A 75 8.38 -11.46 8.24
CA VAL A 75 7.51 -10.72 7.32
C VAL A 75 6.23 -11.52 7.08
N ASP A 76 5.11 -10.93 7.45
CA ASP A 76 3.78 -11.41 7.07
C ASP A 76 3.44 -10.86 5.68
N ARG A 77 3.58 -11.69 4.65
CA ARG A 77 3.38 -11.30 3.25
C ARG A 77 1.92 -10.99 2.93
N ASN A 78 0.97 -11.68 3.59
CA ASN A 78 -0.45 -11.48 3.35
C ASN A 78 -0.92 -10.11 3.86
N ARG A 79 -0.36 -9.68 4.98
CA ARG A 79 -0.66 -8.39 5.60
C ARG A 79 0.31 -7.29 5.17
N ALA A 80 1.37 -7.63 4.43
CA ALA A 80 2.49 -6.75 4.09
C ALA A 80 3.09 -6.07 5.34
N VAL A 81 3.35 -6.86 6.39
CA VAL A 81 3.80 -6.38 7.70
C VAL A 81 5.14 -7.00 8.07
N ILE A 82 6.07 -6.17 8.51
CA ILE A 82 7.33 -6.58 9.13
C ILE A 82 7.10 -6.62 10.65
N ASP A 83 7.12 -7.81 11.23
CA ASP A 83 6.91 -8.07 12.66
C ASP A 83 8.27 -8.36 13.32
N PHE A 84 8.71 -7.48 14.16
CA PHE A 84 9.97 -7.64 14.91
C PHE A 84 9.87 -8.69 16.03
N GLY A 85 8.66 -9.09 16.41
CA GLY A 85 8.42 -10.08 17.45
C GLY A 85 9.10 -9.70 18.77
N ASP A 86 9.86 -10.64 19.33
CA ASP A 86 10.56 -10.42 20.60
C ASP A 86 11.78 -9.49 20.48
N ARG A 87 12.22 -9.23 19.25
CA ARG A 87 13.39 -8.40 18.95
C ARG A 87 13.16 -6.90 19.22
N ALA A 88 11.90 -6.43 19.17
CA ALA A 88 11.54 -5.05 19.46
C ALA A 88 10.24 -5.01 20.32
N ARG A 89 10.30 -5.66 21.47
CA ARG A 89 9.21 -5.71 22.44
C ARG A 89 9.41 -4.63 23.50
N PHE A 90 8.32 -4.01 23.90
CA PHE A 90 8.31 -3.02 24.99
C PHE A 90 7.97 -3.64 26.33
N ASP A 91 8.53 -3.08 27.39
CA ASP A 91 8.12 -3.37 28.73
C ASP A 91 6.70 -2.87 29.02
N SER A 92 6.12 -3.37 30.14
CA SER A 92 4.80 -2.92 30.59
C SER A 92 4.81 -1.42 30.89
N ALA A 93 3.81 -0.70 30.39
CA ALA A 93 3.66 0.74 30.57
C ALA A 93 4.87 1.59 30.12
N SER A 94 5.77 1.03 29.29
CA SER A 94 6.96 1.70 28.77
C SER A 94 6.89 1.89 27.25
N ASN A 95 7.48 2.98 26.78
CA ASN A 95 7.78 3.28 25.39
C ASN A 95 9.29 3.25 25.11
N ALA A 96 10.13 2.89 26.07
CA ALA A 96 11.56 2.84 25.90
C ALA A 96 11.98 1.63 25.07
N LEU A 97 12.96 1.83 24.19
CA LEU A 97 13.67 0.78 23.47
C LEU A 97 15.03 0.55 24.14
N SER A 98 15.47 -0.70 24.18
CA SER A 98 16.84 -0.98 24.62
C SER A 98 17.85 -0.56 23.53
N PRO A 99 19.14 -0.33 23.88
CA PRO A 99 20.17 -0.03 22.92
C PRO A 99 20.26 -1.04 21.78
N GLU A 100 20.09 -2.32 22.09
CA GLU A 100 20.12 -3.41 21.09
C GLU A 100 18.92 -3.36 20.14
N GLN A 101 17.77 -2.96 20.63
CA GLN A 101 16.57 -2.77 19.81
C GLN A 101 16.71 -1.57 18.89
N GLU A 102 17.26 -0.46 19.38
CA GLU A 102 17.56 0.70 18.56
C GLU A 102 18.61 0.38 17.50
N GLN A 103 19.66 -0.34 17.84
CA GLN A 103 20.69 -0.81 16.91
C GLN A 103 20.08 -1.71 15.81
N LEU A 104 19.21 -2.64 16.19
CA LEU A 104 18.49 -3.51 15.25
C LEU A 104 17.71 -2.67 14.23
N LEU A 105 16.96 -1.66 14.69
CA LEU A 105 16.21 -0.78 13.81
C LEU A 105 17.12 0.00 12.86
N ARG A 106 18.23 0.58 13.39
CA ARG A 106 19.19 1.36 12.60
C ARG A 106 20.01 0.50 11.62
N SER A 107 20.15 -0.80 11.87
CA SER A 107 20.79 -1.71 10.93
C SER A 107 19.86 -2.25 9.87
N PHE A 108 18.58 -2.47 10.20
CA PHE A 108 17.61 -3.09 9.31
C PHE A 108 16.95 -2.08 8.36
N VAL A 109 16.55 -0.90 8.86
CA VAL A 109 15.79 0.08 8.06
C VAL A 109 16.55 0.54 6.81
N PRO A 110 17.87 0.79 6.81
CA PRO A 110 18.62 1.10 5.58
C PRO A 110 18.51 0.02 4.49
N GLU A 111 18.43 -1.28 4.86
CA GLU A 111 18.19 -2.36 3.88
C GLU A 111 16.79 -2.23 3.24
N VAL A 112 15.78 -1.86 4.03
CA VAL A 112 14.42 -1.60 3.52
C VAL A 112 14.41 -0.38 2.61
N LEU A 113 15.08 0.71 2.99
CA LEU A 113 15.21 1.92 2.16
C LEU A 113 15.94 1.63 0.84
N ALA A 114 16.99 0.80 0.86
CA ALA A 114 17.68 0.39 -0.34
C ALA A 114 16.74 -0.35 -1.32
N ILE A 115 15.85 -1.20 -0.80
CA ILE A 115 14.82 -1.88 -1.60
C ILE A 115 13.78 -0.87 -2.11
N ALA A 116 13.40 0.11 -1.30
CA ALA A 116 12.45 1.16 -1.67
C ALA A 116 12.98 2.08 -2.80
N ARG A 117 14.30 2.23 -2.91
CA ARG A 117 14.97 3.04 -3.96
C ARG A 117 14.99 2.38 -5.34
N ASP A 118 14.76 1.09 -5.43
CA ASP A 118 14.74 0.38 -6.71
C ASP A 118 13.53 0.78 -7.54
N LYS A 119 13.57 0.52 -8.84
CA LYS A 119 12.47 0.84 -9.76
C LYS A 119 11.11 0.31 -9.28
N GLY A 120 11.06 -0.92 -8.77
CA GLY A 120 9.83 -1.52 -8.23
C GLY A 120 9.38 -0.84 -6.94
N GLY A 121 10.31 -0.55 -6.02
CA GLY A 121 10.03 0.17 -4.78
C GLY A 121 9.54 1.59 -5.02
N GLN A 122 10.21 2.35 -5.89
CA GLN A 122 9.79 3.71 -6.25
C GLN A 122 8.43 3.75 -6.94
N ARG A 123 8.11 2.72 -7.74
CA ARG A 123 6.83 2.64 -8.45
C ARG A 123 5.68 2.25 -7.54
N TRP A 124 5.89 1.32 -6.60
CA TRP A 124 4.80 0.68 -5.90
C TRP A 124 4.75 0.92 -4.39
N LEU A 125 5.89 1.15 -3.72
CA LEU A 125 5.88 1.41 -2.28
C LEU A 125 5.44 2.85 -2.00
N LYS A 126 4.27 2.99 -1.38
CA LYS A 126 3.66 4.28 -1.07
C LYS A 126 4.22 4.86 0.23
N ARG A 127 4.20 4.06 1.30
CA ARG A 127 4.66 4.44 2.63
C ARG A 127 4.84 3.24 3.54
N ILE A 128 5.50 3.47 4.65
CA ILE A 128 5.73 2.51 5.73
C ILE A 128 5.11 3.09 6.99
N VAL A 129 4.10 2.43 7.53
CA VAL A 129 3.43 2.86 8.77
C VAL A 129 4.04 2.11 9.95
N VAL A 130 4.66 2.85 10.86
CA VAL A 130 5.12 2.31 12.15
C VAL A 130 3.92 2.19 13.07
N GLU A 131 3.46 0.98 13.32
CA GLU A 131 2.29 0.68 14.13
C GLU A 131 2.71 0.25 15.54
N GLY A 132 2.31 1.02 16.54
CA GLY A 132 2.51 0.69 17.95
C GLY A 132 1.29 -0.02 18.54
N PHE A 133 1.54 -1.05 19.35
CA PHE A 133 0.49 -1.85 20.01
C PHE A 133 0.74 -1.95 21.50
N THR A 134 -0.34 -2.13 22.26
CA THR A 134 -0.32 -2.37 23.71
C THR A 134 -1.01 -3.68 24.06
N ASP A 135 -0.81 -4.13 25.29
CA ASP A 135 -1.65 -5.16 25.89
C ASP A 135 -3.00 -4.57 26.35
N ARG A 136 -3.89 -5.42 26.87
CA ARG A 136 -5.25 -5.02 27.25
C ARG A 136 -5.35 -4.36 28.64
N ARG A 137 -4.25 -4.19 29.37
CA ARG A 137 -4.26 -3.56 30.69
C ARG A 137 -4.30 -2.06 30.56
N GLY A 138 -5.11 -1.40 31.40
CA GLY A 138 -5.31 0.04 31.38
C GLY A 138 -6.51 0.50 30.54
N SER A 139 -6.78 1.80 30.55
CA SER A 139 -7.87 2.38 29.78
C SER A 139 -7.53 2.47 28.28
N TYR A 140 -8.55 2.54 27.44
CA TYR A 140 -8.37 2.64 25.99
C TYR A 140 -7.52 3.86 25.58
N LEU A 141 -7.83 5.04 26.12
CA LEU A 141 -7.10 6.28 25.77
C LEU A 141 -5.66 6.27 26.30
N TYR A 142 -5.42 5.70 27.47
CA TYR A 142 -4.06 5.50 27.97
C TYR A 142 -3.26 4.60 27.01
N ASN A 143 -3.84 3.48 26.62
CA ASN A 143 -3.21 2.54 25.67
C ASN A 143 -3.03 3.13 24.29
N LEU A 144 -3.97 3.96 23.82
CA LEU A 144 -3.85 4.68 22.54
C LEU A 144 -2.64 5.63 22.57
N ASN A 145 -2.53 6.45 23.62
CA ASN A 145 -1.39 7.34 23.79
C ASN A 145 -0.06 6.57 23.89
N LEU A 146 -0.01 5.51 24.70
CA LEU A 146 1.18 4.68 24.86
C LEU A 146 1.59 4.01 23.54
N SER A 147 0.63 3.51 22.77
CA SER A 147 0.91 2.90 21.47
C SER A 147 1.45 3.90 20.45
N LEU A 148 0.94 5.13 20.47
CA LEU A 148 1.47 6.22 19.63
C LEU A 148 2.89 6.61 20.05
N GLN A 149 3.16 6.75 21.35
CA GLN A 149 4.50 7.02 21.85
C GLN A 149 5.51 5.92 21.46
N ARG A 150 5.10 4.65 21.43
CA ARG A 150 5.94 3.53 20.99
C ARG A 150 6.31 3.64 19.53
N SER A 151 5.36 3.93 18.66
CA SER A 151 5.65 4.12 17.23
C SER A 151 6.50 5.39 16.97
N GLN A 152 6.25 6.46 17.71
CA GLN A 152 7.07 7.68 17.66
C GLN A 152 8.50 7.41 18.16
N ARG A 153 8.69 6.59 19.22
CA ARG A 153 10.01 6.21 19.72
C ARG A 153 10.84 5.49 18.65
N VAL A 154 10.22 4.64 17.84
CA VAL A 154 10.91 3.99 16.71
C VAL A 154 11.45 5.02 15.73
N LEU A 155 10.63 6.00 15.33
CA LEU A 155 11.07 7.07 14.43
C LEU A 155 12.19 7.90 15.06
N CYS A 156 12.08 8.20 16.36
CA CYS A 156 13.13 8.85 17.12
C CYS A 156 14.44 8.06 17.12
N ALA A 157 14.39 6.76 17.35
CA ALA A 157 15.57 5.89 17.33
C ALA A 157 16.26 5.89 15.97
N LEU A 158 15.48 5.93 14.86
CA LEU A 158 16.02 6.00 13.50
C LEU A 158 16.68 7.36 13.21
N MET A 159 16.15 8.45 13.73
CA MET A 159 16.65 9.82 13.47
C MET A 159 17.68 10.30 14.49
N ALA A 160 17.86 9.58 15.61
CA ALA A 160 18.82 9.92 16.65
C ALA A 160 20.27 9.76 16.16
N ARG A 161 21.19 10.41 16.84
CA ARG A 161 22.63 10.17 16.64
C ARG A 161 22.97 8.73 17.01
N PRO A 162 23.73 8.02 16.18
CA PRO A 162 24.10 6.63 16.43
C PRO A 162 24.97 6.53 17.70
N GLN A 163 24.95 5.35 18.31
CA GLN A 163 25.88 5.02 19.39
C GLN A 163 27.31 4.79 18.85
N ALA A 164 28.28 4.78 19.75
CA ALA A 164 29.66 4.55 19.37
C ALA A 164 29.82 3.18 18.63
N GLY A 165 30.40 3.23 17.44
CA GLY A 165 30.57 2.05 16.57
C GLY A 165 29.45 1.75 15.59
N GLU A 166 28.34 2.50 15.62
CA GLU A 166 27.28 2.39 14.63
C GLU A 166 27.49 3.35 13.45
N ARG A 167 27.06 2.92 12.26
CA ARG A 167 27.04 3.80 11.09
C ARG A 167 25.91 4.84 11.24
N PRO A 168 26.19 6.13 11.12
CA PRO A 168 25.15 7.15 11.07
C PRO A 168 24.31 6.99 9.79
N MET A 169 23.02 7.26 9.89
CA MET A 169 22.19 7.45 8.70
C MET A 169 22.63 8.74 7.99
N ASP A 170 22.78 8.68 6.68
CA ASP A 170 23.10 9.84 5.89
C ASP A 170 21.86 10.75 5.71
N ARG A 171 22.07 11.98 5.23
CA ARG A 171 20.98 12.95 5.04
C ARG A 171 19.89 12.42 4.11
N ARG A 172 20.27 11.67 3.07
CA ARG A 172 19.32 11.08 2.12
C ARG A 172 18.46 10.02 2.79
N GLU A 173 19.04 9.17 3.63
CA GLU A 173 18.29 8.17 4.40
C GLU A 173 17.30 8.83 5.37
N LEU A 174 17.70 9.90 6.05
CA LEU A 174 16.82 10.67 6.94
C LEU A 174 15.66 11.33 6.18
N GLU A 175 15.91 11.91 5.01
CA GLU A 175 14.88 12.49 4.15
C GLU A 175 13.91 11.42 3.62
N GLU A 176 14.40 10.23 3.29
CA GLU A 176 13.55 9.10 2.89
C GLU A 176 12.70 8.58 4.06
N ILE A 177 13.27 8.49 5.27
CA ILE A 177 12.49 8.14 6.46
C ILE A 177 11.39 9.18 6.67
N ARG A 178 11.69 10.48 6.62
CA ARG A 178 10.69 11.55 6.73
C ARG A 178 9.57 11.41 5.69
N ARG A 179 9.91 11.05 4.47
CA ARG A 179 8.96 10.95 3.36
C ARG A 179 8.13 9.67 3.41
N LEU A 180 8.76 8.55 3.74
CA LEU A 180 8.11 7.23 3.63
C LEU A 180 7.46 6.79 4.94
N PHE A 181 7.97 7.20 6.10
CA PHE A 181 7.50 6.69 7.38
C PHE A 181 6.41 7.56 7.98
N LEU A 182 5.34 6.91 8.41
CA LEU A 182 4.29 7.49 9.23
C LEU A 182 4.21 6.73 10.55
N VAL A 183 3.64 7.35 11.58
CA VAL A 183 3.43 6.73 12.88
C VAL A 183 1.96 6.60 13.18
N GLY A 184 1.57 5.47 13.79
CA GLY A 184 0.20 5.18 14.18
C GLY A 184 0.13 4.43 15.51
N GLY A 185 -0.83 4.79 16.34
CA GLY A 185 -1.14 4.10 17.61
C GLY A 185 -2.43 3.30 17.47
N TYR A 186 -2.39 2.03 17.83
CA TYR A 186 -3.52 1.09 17.67
C TYR A 186 -4.12 0.63 18.99
N SER A 187 -3.61 1.13 20.13
CA SER A 187 -4.08 0.71 21.46
C SER A 187 -3.99 -0.82 21.61
N SER A 188 -4.95 -1.42 22.26
CA SER A 188 -5.10 -2.87 22.41
C SER A 188 -6.00 -3.53 21.36
N ASN A 189 -6.38 -2.81 20.28
CA ASN A 189 -7.33 -3.30 19.27
C ASN A 189 -6.87 -4.58 18.55
N SER A 190 -5.56 -4.81 18.46
CA SER A 190 -4.98 -6.01 17.84
C SER A 190 -4.10 -6.77 18.84
N ALA A 191 -4.56 -6.86 20.11
CA ALA A 191 -3.86 -7.63 21.13
C ALA A 191 -3.74 -9.10 20.75
N LYS A 192 -2.54 -9.66 20.89
CA LYS A 192 -2.25 -11.09 20.67
C LYS A 192 -2.67 -11.92 21.90
N ALA A 193 -2.47 -13.24 21.81
CA ALA A 193 -2.85 -14.17 22.89
C ALA A 193 -2.12 -13.90 24.21
N SER A 194 -0.84 -13.47 24.16
CA SER A 194 -0.09 -13.09 25.36
C SER A 194 0.04 -11.58 25.49
N LEU A 195 0.13 -11.10 26.73
CA LEU A 195 0.37 -9.69 27.04
C LEU A 195 1.69 -9.20 26.42
N ASP A 196 2.73 -10.04 26.52
CA ASP A 196 4.06 -9.72 26.00
C ASP A 196 4.08 -9.59 24.49
N ALA A 197 3.47 -10.53 23.76
CA ALA A 197 3.38 -10.46 22.32
C ALA A 197 2.50 -9.29 21.81
N SER A 198 1.66 -8.73 22.68
CA SER A 198 0.83 -7.56 22.37
C SER A 198 1.62 -6.25 22.45
N ARG A 199 2.69 -6.17 23.24
CA ARG A 199 3.53 -4.97 23.43
C ARG A 199 4.64 -4.91 22.37
N ARG A 200 4.25 -4.63 21.14
CA ARG A 200 5.13 -4.71 19.96
C ARG A 200 5.01 -3.50 19.06
N ILE A 201 5.89 -3.45 18.10
CA ILE A 201 5.78 -2.61 16.90
C ILE A 201 5.70 -3.51 15.66
N GLU A 202 5.00 -3.02 14.65
CA GLU A 202 4.97 -3.59 13.31
C GLU A 202 5.25 -2.46 12.31
N LEU A 203 5.95 -2.76 11.20
CA LEU A 203 6.05 -1.85 10.07
C LEU A 203 5.12 -2.37 8.98
N ARG A 204 4.04 -1.65 8.73
CA ARG A 204 3.10 -1.97 7.64
C ARG A 204 3.55 -1.28 6.37
N LEU A 205 3.71 -2.06 5.32
CA LEU A 205 4.02 -1.57 3.99
C LEU A 205 2.72 -1.29 3.23
N GLU A 206 2.56 -0.09 2.76
CA GLU A 206 1.43 0.29 1.91
C GLU A 206 1.90 0.55 0.49
N PHE A 207 1.12 0.09 -0.48
CA PHE A 207 1.46 0.15 -1.89
C PHE A 207 0.44 0.99 -2.66
N PHE A 208 0.90 1.68 -3.72
CA PHE A 208 0.03 2.40 -4.63
C PHE A 208 -0.93 1.45 -5.35
N GLY A 209 -2.16 1.91 -5.58
CA GLY A 209 -3.10 1.29 -6.51
C GLY A 209 -2.68 1.50 -7.96
N VAL A 210 -3.27 0.74 -8.89
CA VAL A 210 -2.97 0.88 -10.33
C VAL A 210 -3.37 2.26 -10.86
N ASP A 211 -4.48 2.80 -10.35
CA ASP A 211 -5.01 4.12 -10.75
C ASP A 211 -4.49 5.25 -9.84
N GLU A 212 -3.62 4.95 -8.87
CA GLU A 212 -3.12 5.93 -7.93
C GLU A 212 -1.85 6.58 -8.50
N PRO A 213 -1.78 7.91 -8.62
CA PRO A 213 -0.59 8.57 -9.12
C PRO A 213 0.61 8.28 -8.21
N ALA A 214 1.76 8.03 -8.81
CA ALA A 214 3.00 7.92 -8.05
C ALA A 214 3.22 9.19 -7.23
N ALA A 215 3.83 9.04 -6.05
CA ALA A 215 4.12 10.19 -5.19
C ALA A 215 4.93 11.25 -5.98
N THR A 216 4.44 12.48 -5.97
CA THR A 216 5.21 13.62 -6.45
C THR A 216 6.51 13.70 -5.64
N PRO A 217 7.67 13.93 -6.26
CA PRO A 217 8.89 14.17 -5.51
C PRO A 217 8.63 15.27 -4.48
N ALA A 218 8.78 14.93 -3.20
CA ALA A 218 8.67 15.95 -2.15
C ALA A 218 9.83 16.93 -2.31
N ASP A 219 9.56 18.21 -2.11
CA ASP A 219 10.59 19.24 -2.07
C ASP A 219 11.67 18.86 -1.05
N ALA A 220 12.92 19.19 -1.37
CA ALA A 220 14.04 18.96 -0.48
C ALA A 220 13.75 19.62 0.88
N PHE A 221 13.93 18.86 1.95
CA PHE A 221 13.73 19.39 3.29
C PHE A 221 14.94 20.24 3.71
N GLU A 222 14.75 21.53 3.82
CA GLU A 222 15.82 22.49 4.20
C GLU A 222 15.96 22.64 5.72
N GLY A 223 15.02 22.08 6.50
CA GLY A 223 15.02 22.19 7.96
C GLY A 223 15.96 21.22 8.68
N GLU A 224 16.05 21.38 9.99
CA GLU A 224 16.67 20.42 10.89
C GLU A 224 15.66 19.36 11.32
N PHE A 225 16.13 18.11 11.47
CA PHE A 225 15.27 17.01 11.95
C PHE A 225 14.93 17.13 13.44
N GLY A 226 15.63 18.02 14.16
CA GLY A 226 15.40 18.26 15.57
C GLY A 226 15.86 17.12 16.49
N THR A 227 15.41 17.18 17.73
CA THR A 227 15.68 16.16 18.75
C THR A 227 14.36 15.62 19.29
N CYS A 228 14.35 14.33 19.65
CA CYS A 228 13.16 13.72 20.24
C CYS A 228 13.02 14.07 21.72
N ALA A 229 11.83 14.50 22.10
CA ALA A 229 11.45 14.84 23.49
C ALA A 229 10.72 13.70 24.22
N LEU A 230 10.95 12.42 23.84
CA LEU A 230 10.26 11.25 24.41
C LEU A 230 11.13 10.56 25.47
#